data_dc31a57b219b9e79786bd3367d3ebeb2
#
_entry.id   dc31a57b219b9e79786bd3367d3ebeb2
#
_cell.length_a   1.000
_cell.length_b   1.000
_cell.length_c   1.000
_cell.angle_alpha   90.00
_cell.angle_beta   90.00
_cell.angle_gamma   90.00
#
_symmetry.space_group_name_H-M   'P 1'
#
loop_
_entity.id
_entity.type
_entity.pdbx_description
1 polymer ?
#
loop_
_entity_poly.entity_id
_entity_poly.type
_entity_poly.pdbx_seq_one_letter_code
_entity_poly.pdbx_strand_id
1 'polypeptide(L)'
;MARAQYYQAGYTPPAGVNSATGVKEYQRMLGVDVDGIWGPKTQAAYDQYLAGQNTQTSSGNWLWGAPGSQGASSQGGTDLFNRYYQTILGQLQVPTINLNIPSEDAVRQQWQDALRPSLDAAISRRQSASQSIRAELDADAVSRGMGSSTYVSSLKERESAEAQDDIDELQAQYGATLAERIATSLQAYEQMRLNAQQYNLQAQAAAQQAALNLAGSWYSDYVAQQN
;
A
#
# COMPACT_ATOMS: atom_id res chain seq x y z
N MET A 1 22.51 -1.71 -18.09
CA MET A 1 21.34 -0.88 -18.47
C MET A 1 21.28 0.28 -17.50
N ALA A 2 21.42 1.54 -17.97
CA ALA A 2 21.29 2.72 -17.12
C ALA A 2 19.84 2.84 -16.66
N ARG A 3 19.62 2.97 -15.34
CA ARG A 3 18.28 3.29 -14.79
C ARG A 3 17.86 4.64 -15.36
N ALA A 4 16.69 4.69 -16.00
CA ALA A 4 16.13 5.94 -16.49
C ALA A 4 15.98 6.90 -15.28
N GLN A 5 16.69 8.01 -15.34
CA GLN A 5 16.71 9.02 -14.28
C GLN A 5 15.43 9.86 -14.43
N TYR A 6 14.49 9.74 -13.51
CA TYR A 6 13.21 10.47 -13.51
C TYR A 6 13.28 11.81 -12.74
N TYR A 7 14.49 12.27 -12.43
CA TYR A 7 14.74 13.59 -11.83
C TYR A 7 16.03 14.20 -12.38
N GLN A 8 16.08 15.52 -12.39
CA GLN A 8 17.28 16.26 -12.78
C GLN A 8 18.25 16.40 -11.60
N ALA A 9 19.55 16.53 -11.89
CA ALA A 9 20.57 16.73 -10.87
C ALA A 9 20.25 17.96 -10.00
N GLY A 10 20.28 17.81 -8.70
CA GLY A 10 19.95 18.88 -7.74
C GLY A 10 18.49 18.95 -7.31
N TYR A 11 17.58 18.13 -7.87
CA TYR A 11 16.17 18.06 -7.50
C TYR A 11 15.81 16.69 -6.98
N THR A 12 15.11 16.63 -5.85
CA THR A 12 14.72 15.36 -5.21
C THR A 12 13.19 15.30 -5.11
N PRO A 13 12.56 14.32 -5.76
CA PRO A 13 11.12 14.10 -5.61
C PRO A 13 10.73 13.82 -4.15
N PRO A 14 9.48 14.09 -3.75
CA PRO A 14 8.96 13.73 -2.44
C PRO A 14 9.11 12.23 -2.13
N ALA A 15 9.15 11.89 -0.85
CA ALA A 15 9.20 10.50 -0.41
C ALA A 15 8.02 9.71 -0.98
N GLY A 16 8.30 8.55 -1.60
CA GLY A 16 7.31 7.72 -2.28
C GLY A 16 7.24 7.88 -3.80
N VAL A 17 7.84 8.93 -4.37
CA VAL A 17 7.94 9.13 -5.83
C VAL A 17 9.25 8.51 -6.32
N ASN A 18 9.18 7.27 -6.76
CA ASN A 18 10.36 6.46 -7.13
C ASN A 18 10.38 6.02 -8.60
N SER A 19 9.53 6.61 -9.45
CA SER A 19 9.40 6.27 -10.87
C SER A 19 8.92 7.45 -11.70
N ALA A 20 9.20 7.42 -13.01
CA ALA A 20 8.68 8.40 -13.97
C ALA A 20 7.14 8.46 -13.98
N THR A 21 6.46 7.35 -13.72
CA THR A 21 4.99 7.30 -13.61
C THR A 21 4.52 8.09 -12.39
N GLY A 22 5.14 7.90 -11.23
CA GLY A 22 4.81 8.68 -10.02
C GLY A 22 5.07 10.18 -10.22
N VAL A 23 6.15 10.56 -10.90
CA VAL A 23 6.40 11.96 -11.26
C VAL A 23 5.30 12.53 -12.14
N LYS A 24 4.85 11.79 -13.17
CA LYS A 24 3.75 12.23 -14.05
C LYS A 24 2.43 12.46 -13.31
N GLU A 25 2.14 11.65 -12.30
CA GLU A 25 0.95 11.83 -11.46
C GLU A 25 1.01 13.12 -10.65
N TYR A 26 2.17 13.40 -10.02
CA TYR A 26 2.39 14.66 -9.33
C TYR A 26 2.32 15.86 -10.27
N GLN A 27 2.91 15.78 -11.46
CA GLN A 27 2.86 16.84 -12.46
C GLN A 27 1.44 17.15 -12.89
N ARG A 28 0.57 16.13 -13.09
CA ARG A 28 -0.86 16.34 -13.35
C ARG A 28 -1.58 17.04 -12.20
N MET A 29 -1.30 16.62 -10.97
CA MET A 29 -1.88 17.22 -9.77
C MET A 29 -1.46 18.69 -9.59
N LEU A 30 -0.20 19.00 -9.93
CA LEU A 30 0.37 20.35 -9.83
C LEU A 30 0.03 21.25 -11.04
N GLY A 31 -0.58 20.69 -12.11
CA GLY A 31 -0.94 21.45 -13.30
C GLY A 31 0.25 21.89 -14.15
N VAL A 32 1.39 21.18 -14.09
CA VAL A 32 2.59 21.44 -14.89
C VAL A 32 2.76 20.44 -16.02
N ASP A 33 3.72 20.70 -16.94
CA ASP A 33 4.04 19.81 -18.05
C ASP A 33 4.32 18.37 -17.56
N VAL A 34 3.65 17.37 -18.17
CA VAL A 34 3.70 15.95 -17.75
C VAL A 34 4.78 15.21 -18.56
N ASP A 35 6.04 15.51 -18.29
CA ASP A 35 7.19 14.87 -18.95
C ASP A 35 7.75 13.66 -18.22
N GLY A 36 7.39 13.49 -16.95
CA GLY A 36 7.87 12.40 -16.10
C GLY A 36 9.25 12.63 -15.52
N ILE A 37 9.75 13.87 -15.54
CA ILE A 37 11.06 14.28 -15.00
C ILE A 37 10.84 15.31 -13.90
N TRP A 38 11.30 15.00 -12.69
CA TRP A 38 11.27 15.97 -11.58
C TRP A 38 12.39 17.00 -11.78
N GLY A 39 12.03 18.18 -12.19
CA GLY A 39 12.93 19.28 -12.50
C GLY A 39 12.51 20.60 -11.83
N PRO A 40 13.16 21.73 -12.16
CA PRO A 40 12.91 23.01 -11.50
C PRO A 40 11.47 23.50 -11.58
N LYS A 41 10.77 23.28 -12.69
CA LYS A 41 9.36 23.64 -12.85
C LYS A 41 8.45 22.84 -11.91
N THR A 42 8.68 21.52 -11.86
CA THR A 42 7.89 20.63 -10.99
C THR A 42 8.18 20.92 -9.51
N GLN A 43 9.45 21.16 -9.18
CA GLN A 43 9.84 21.54 -7.82
C GLN A 43 9.20 22.87 -7.40
N ALA A 44 9.29 23.92 -8.22
CA ALA A 44 8.68 25.21 -7.91
C ALA A 44 7.17 25.13 -7.72
N ALA A 45 6.47 24.35 -8.55
CA ALA A 45 5.02 24.13 -8.41
C ALA A 45 4.70 23.33 -7.14
N TYR A 46 5.53 22.36 -6.77
CA TYR A 46 5.40 21.61 -5.53
C TYR A 46 5.65 22.49 -4.30
N ASP A 47 6.66 23.33 -4.34
CA ASP A 47 6.94 24.29 -3.25
C ASP A 47 5.81 25.31 -3.09
N GLN A 48 5.21 25.79 -4.19
CA GLN A 48 4.00 26.62 -4.16
C GLN A 48 2.79 25.86 -3.59
N TYR A 49 2.61 24.60 -3.95
CA TYR A 49 1.55 23.76 -3.41
C TYR A 49 1.72 23.57 -1.89
N LEU A 50 2.94 23.29 -1.41
CA LEU A 50 3.25 23.21 0.02
C LEU A 50 3.10 24.56 0.73
N ALA A 51 3.54 25.66 0.11
CA ALA A 51 3.36 27.00 0.62
C ALA A 51 1.86 27.34 0.71
N GLY A 52 1.06 26.96 -0.29
CA GLY A 52 -0.39 27.11 -0.27
C GLY A 52 -1.07 26.30 0.84
N GLN A 53 -0.58 25.12 1.16
CA GLN A 53 -1.05 24.34 2.32
C GLN A 53 -0.60 24.96 3.67
N ASN A 54 0.58 25.56 3.71
CA ASN A 54 1.10 26.23 4.92
C ASN A 54 0.48 27.63 5.12
N THR A 55 0.03 28.30 4.06
CA THR A 55 -0.64 29.61 4.15
C THR A 55 -2.11 29.50 4.49
N GLN A 56 -2.71 28.30 4.50
CA GLN A 56 -4.04 28.09 5.08
C GLN A 56 -4.06 28.29 6.61
N THR A 57 -2.92 28.50 7.25
CA THR A 57 -2.84 28.89 8.66
C THR A 57 -2.60 30.40 8.88
N SER A 58 -2.46 31.22 7.82
CA SER A 58 -2.09 32.65 8.00
C SER A 58 -2.84 33.67 7.16
N SER A 59 -3.81 33.31 6.31
CA SER A 59 -4.56 34.34 5.56
C SER A 59 -5.90 33.81 5.08
N GLY A 60 -6.88 33.76 5.98
CA GLY A 60 -8.29 33.65 5.64
C GLY A 60 -8.78 34.89 4.93
N ASN A 61 -8.62 35.02 3.62
CA ASN A 61 -9.19 36.15 2.92
C ASN A 61 -9.67 35.83 1.50
N TRP A 62 -10.55 34.82 1.31
CA TRP A 62 -11.16 34.67 -0.03
C TRP A 62 -12.55 34.00 -0.09
N LEU A 63 -13.23 33.80 1.01
CA LEU A 63 -14.53 33.10 0.92
C LEU A 63 -15.78 33.93 1.20
N TRP A 64 -15.69 35.23 1.49
CA TRP A 64 -16.87 36.10 1.64
C TRP A 64 -16.64 37.49 1.05
N GLY A 65 -16.61 37.55 -0.28
CA GLY A 65 -16.87 38.79 -0.99
C GLY A 65 -18.36 39.06 -0.98
N ALA A 66 -18.90 39.59 0.11
CA ALA A 66 -20.18 40.27 0.07
C ALA A 66 -19.99 41.66 -0.55
N PRO A 67 -20.70 42.04 -1.61
CA PRO A 67 -20.61 43.38 -2.15
C PRO A 67 -21.31 44.39 -1.20
N GLY A 68 -20.51 45.26 -0.62
CA GLY A 68 -20.98 46.51 -0.01
C GLY A 68 -21.08 46.55 1.50
N SER A 69 -19.91 46.74 2.18
CA SER A 69 -19.87 47.55 3.40
C SER A 69 -18.49 48.13 3.57
N GLN A 70 -18.29 49.34 3.14
CA GLN A 70 -17.24 50.24 3.63
C GLN A 70 -17.60 50.61 5.06
N GLY A 71 -16.80 50.12 6.03
CA GLY A 71 -16.96 50.48 7.44
C GLY A 71 -15.88 49.84 8.28
N ALA A 72 -15.02 50.66 8.83
CA ALA A 72 -13.87 50.32 9.66
C ALA A 72 -14.25 49.62 10.96
N SER A 73 -14.46 48.29 10.90
CA SER A 73 -14.58 47.40 12.07
C SER A 73 -14.50 45.89 11.74
N SER A 74 -14.14 45.50 10.49
CA SER A 74 -14.21 44.10 10.05
C SER A 74 -13.05 43.24 10.55
N GLN A 75 -11.94 43.79 11.02
CA GLN A 75 -10.81 42.99 11.50
C GLN A 75 -11.13 42.25 12.82
N GLY A 76 -11.85 42.87 13.73
CA GLY A 76 -12.18 42.25 15.02
C GLY A 76 -13.16 41.09 14.92
N GLY A 77 -14.10 41.14 13.95
CA GLY A 77 -15.09 40.09 13.76
C GLY A 77 -14.54 38.83 13.10
N THR A 78 -13.64 39.00 12.12
CA THR A 78 -12.96 37.86 11.48
C THR A 78 -11.99 37.15 12.41
N ASP A 79 -11.28 37.92 13.26
CA ASP A 79 -10.36 37.34 14.26
C ASP A 79 -11.15 36.54 15.32
N LEU A 80 -12.32 37.05 15.73
CA LEU A 80 -13.18 36.36 16.70
C LEU A 80 -13.77 35.07 16.13
N PHE A 81 -14.26 35.12 14.87
CA PHE A 81 -14.73 33.94 14.14
C PHE A 81 -13.62 32.87 14.02
N ASN A 82 -12.44 33.27 13.58
CA ASN A 82 -11.29 32.36 13.40
C ASN A 82 -10.87 31.72 14.73
N ARG A 83 -10.81 32.48 15.84
CA ARG A 83 -10.53 31.90 17.16
C ARG A 83 -11.56 30.86 17.56
N TYR A 84 -12.83 31.16 17.38
CA TYR A 84 -13.89 30.24 17.74
C TYR A 84 -13.88 28.99 16.87
N TYR A 85 -13.70 29.15 15.55
CA TYR A 85 -13.52 28.04 14.61
C TYR A 85 -12.36 27.13 15.02
N GLN A 86 -11.19 27.67 15.29
CA GLN A 86 -10.02 26.89 15.73
C GLN A 86 -10.27 26.18 17.06
N THR A 87 -10.98 26.83 17.98
CA THR A 87 -11.35 26.22 19.26
C THR A 87 -12.28 25.03 19.05
N ILE A 88 -13.31 25.17 18.21
CA ILE A 88 -14.22 24.07 17.88
C ILE A 88 -13.49 22.95 17.17
N LEU A 89 -12.66 23.28 16.19
CA LEU A 89 -11.90 22.28 15.42
C LEU A 89 -10.97 21.47 16.32
N GLY A 90 -10.33 22.13 17.29
CA GLY A 90 -9.48 21.47 18.30
C GLY A 90 -10.24 20.59 19.30
N GLN A 91 -11.53 20.87 19.52
CA GLN A 91 -12.40 20.06 20.39
C GLN A 91 -13.09 18.91 19.65
N LEU A 92 -13.23 19.01 18.33
CA LEU A 92 -13.77 17.93 17.51
C LEU A 92 -12.78 16.78 17.42
N GLN A 93 -13.11 15.67 18.09
CA GLN A 93 -12.35 14.44 17.96
C GLN A 93 -12.66 13.81 16.61
N VAL A 94 -11.72 13.88 15.67
CA VAL A 94 -11.84 13.22 14.38
C VAL A 94 -11.42 11.75 14.54
N PRO A 95 -12.34 10.79 14.38
CA PRO A 95 -11.96 9.38 14.44
C PRO A 95 -11.04 9.05 13.27
N THR A 96 -9.84 8.55 13.59
CA THR A 96 -8.85 8.13 12.60
C THR A 96 -8.66 6.62 12.65
N ILE A 97 -8.60 5.98 11.48
CA ILE A 97 -8.24 4.58 11.36
C ILE A 97 -6.73 4.49 11.19
N ASN A 98 -6.06 3.89 12.17
CA ASN A 98 -4.65 3.51 12.08
C ASN A 98 -4.56 2.01 11.81
N LEU A 99 -4.11 1.63 10.61
CA LEU A 99 -3.89 0.25 10.23
C LEU A 99 -2.43 -0.14 10.50
N ASN A 100 -2.24 -1.17 11.31
CA ASN A 100 -0.96 -1.84 11.43
C ASN A 100 -0.86 -2.91 10.33
N ILE A 101 -0.29 -2.54 9.19
CA ILE A 101 -0.10 -3.44 8.05
C ILE A 101 1.20 -4.22 8.26
N PRO A 102 1.17 -5.56 8.19
CA PRO A 102 2.37 -6.37 8.29
C PRO A 102 3.33 -6.09 7.13
N SER A 103 4.63 -6.22 7.37
CA SER A 103 5.64 -6.13 6.32
C SER A 103 5.50 -7.28 5.32
N GLU A 104 6.04 -7.10 4.11
CA GLU A 104 6.07 -8.16 3.09
C GLU A 104 6.73 -9.44 3.64
N ASP A 105 7.82 -9.29 4.40
CA ASP A 105 8.51 -10.45 5.00
C ASP A 105 7.64 -11.17 6.04
N ALA A 106 6.85 -10.44 6.83
CA ALA A 106 5.92 -11.05 7.78
C ALA A 106 4.79 -11.81 7.06
N VAL A 107 4.26 -11.26 5.97
CA VAL A 107 3.26 -11.93 5.12
C VAL A 107 3.86 -13.18 4.47
N ARG A 108 5.08 -13.08 3.96
CA ARG A 108 5.80 -14.20 3.36
C ARG A 108 6.02 -15.32 4.37
N GLN A 109 6.50 -15.00 5.55
CA GLN A 109 6.72 -15.97 6.61
C GLN A 109 5.42 -16.66 7.03
N GLN A 110 4.34 -15.89 7.21
CA GLN A 110 3.02 -16.43 7.53
C GLN A 110 2.56 -17.48 6.52
N TRP A 111 2.70 -17.19 5.22
CA TRP A 111 2.29 -18.13 4.17
C TRP A 111 3.25 -19.31 4.03
N GLN A 112 4.54 -19.11 4.24
CA GLN A 112 5.51 -20.21 4.30
C GLN A 112 5.15 -21.18 5.43
N ASP A 113 4.92 -20.69 6.64
CA ASP A 113 4.55 -21.50 7.79
C ASP A 113 3.22 -22.25 7.57
N ALA A 114 2.27 -21.62 6.88
CA ALA A 114 0.97 -22.24 6.58
C ALA A 114 1.04 -23.32 5.50
N LEU A 115 1.87 -23.13 4.46
CA LEU A 115 1.91 -24.03 3.29
C LEU A 115 2.97 -25.12 3.39
N ARG A 116 4.08 -24.87 4.09
CA ARG A 116 5.20 -25.79 4.21
C ARG A 116 4.84 -27.17 4.72
N PRO A 117 3.99 -27.35 5.76
CA PRO A 117 3.62 -28.67 6.23
C PRO A 117 2.95 -29.54 5.18
N SER A 118 2.16 -28.93 4.28
CA SER A 118 1.50 -29.65 3.17
C SER A 118 2.48 -30.11 2.11
N LEU A 119 3.48 -29.29 1.80
CA LEU A 119 4.57 -29.65 0.89
C LEU A 119 5.40 -30.79 1.47
N ASP A 120 5.86 -30.66 2.72
CA ASP A 120 6.68 -31.68 3.39
C ASP A 120 5.95 -33.02 3.47
N ALA A 121 4.63 -32.99 3.74
CA ALA A 121 3.80 -34.20 3.73
C ALA A 121 3.66 -34.81 2.32
N ALA A 122 3.54 -34.00 1.27
CA ALA A 122 3.46 -34.49 -0.11
C ALA A 122 4.78 -35.12 -0.56
N ILE A 123 5.91 -34.46 -0.27
CA ILE A 123 7.25 -34.99 -0.55
C ILE A 123 7.48 -36.31 0.18
N SER A 124 7.15 -36.38 1.48
CA SER A 124 7.30 -37.59 2.27
C SER A 124 6.48 -38.76 1.73
N ARG A 125 5.25 -38.50 1.26
CA ARG A 125 4.40 -39.52 0.62
C ARG A 125 5.01 -40.04 -0.68
N ARG A 126 5.52 -39.14 -1.54
CA ARG A 126 6.16 -39.51 -2.80
C ARG A 126 7.44 -40.32 -2.56
N GLN A 127 8.27 -39.93 -1.61
CA GLN A 127 9.46 -40.66 -1.22
C GLN A 127 9.11 -42.07 -0.68
N SER A 128 8.10 -42.17 0.18
CA SER A 128 7.66 -43.45 0.71
C SER A 128 7.10 -44.38 -0.39
N ALA A 129 6.34 -43.81 -1.33
CA ALA A 129 5.83 -44.55 -2.48
C ALA A 129 6.97 -45.07 -3.36
N SER A 130 7.97 -44.24 -3.66
CA SER A 130 9.15 -44.66 -4.42
C SER A 130 9.93 -45.77 -3.71
N GLN A 131 10.11 -45.66 -2.39
CA GLN A 131 10.75 -46.73 -1.62
C GLN A 131 9.96 -48.06 -1.69
N SER A 132 8.63 -48.00 -1.59
CA SER A 132 7.79 -49.21 -1.73
C SER A 132 7.90 -49.86 -3.10
N ILE A 133 7.85 -49.05 -4.17
CA ILE A 133 7.98 -49.54 -5.56
C ILE A 133 9.37 -50.20 -5.75
N ARG A 134 10.42 -49.56 -5.24
CA ARG A 134 11.80 -50.12 -5.31
C ARG A 134 11.92 -51.42 -4.55
N ALA A 135 11.28 -51.55 -3.39
CA ALA A 135 11.26 -52.79 -2.60
C ALA A 135 10.50 -53.91 -3.33
N GLU A 136 9.35 -53.58 -4.01
CA GLU A 136 8.62 -54.52 -4.83
C GLU A 136 9.44 -54.99 -6.03
N LEU A 137 10.17 -54.08 -6.69
CA LEU A 137 11.05 -54.45 -7.79
C LEU A 137 12.18 -55.40 -7.30
N ASP A 138 12.72 -55.20 -6.11
CA ASP A 138 13.71 -56.07 -5.50
C ASP A 138 13.12 -57.45 -5.20
N ALA A 139 11.92 -57.51 -4.61
CA ALA A 139 11.26 -58.77 -4.26
C ALA A 139 10.92 -59.57 -5.54
N ASP A 140 10.42 -58.90 -6.57
CA ASP A 140 10.13 -59.56 -7.88
C ASP A 140 11.41 -60.03 -8.54
N ALA A 141 12.50 -59.24 -8.54
CA ALA A 141 13.80 -59.61 -9.08
C ALA A 141 14.38 -60.84 -8.39
N VAL A 142 14.31 -60.89 -7.05
CA VAL A 142 14.77 -62.07 -6.27
C VAL A 142 13.94 -63.31 -6.60
N SER A 143 12.61 -63.18 -6.69
CA SER A 143 11.70 -64.29 -7.01
C SER A 143 11.99 -64.93 -8.39
N ARG A 144 12.47 -64.12 -9.33
CA ARG A 144 12.82 -64.54 -10.70
C ARG A 144 14.31 -64.89 -10.86
N GLY A 145 15.12 -64.87 -9.80
CA GLY A 145 16.55 -65.13 -9.85
C GLY A 145 17.40 -64.08 -10.54
N MET A 146 16.85 -62.86 -10.69
CA MET A 146 17.45 -61.73 -11.38
C MET A 146 17.96 -60.62 -10.42
N GLY A 147 18.15 -60.92 -9.15
CA GLY A 147 18.45 -59.94 -8.09
C GLY A 147 19.72 -59.07 -8.32
N SER A 148 20.66 -59.50 -9.17
CA SER A 148 21.85 -58.75 -9.57
C SER A 148 21.81 -58.26 -11.03
N SER A 149 20.62 -58.21 -11.64
CA SER A 149 20.46 -57.81 -13.03
C SER A 149 20.61 -56.31 -13.22
N THR A 150 21.38 -55.90 -14.23
CA THR A 150 21.47 -54.49 -14.66
C THR A 150 20.12 -53.91 -15.07
N TYR A 151 19.21 -54.74 -15.53
CA TYR A 151 17.85 -54.36 -15.87
C TYR A 151 17.06 -53.87 -14.65
N VAL A 152 17.15 -54.57 -13.52
CA VAL A 152 16.50 -54.16 -12.26
C VAL A 152 17.08 -52.85 -11.73
N SER A 153 18.43 -52.71 -11.83
CA SER A 153 19.09 -51.44 -11.46
C SER A 153 18.59 -50.27 -12.31
N SER A 154 18.45 -50.46 -13.62
CA SER A 154 17.94 -49.37 -14.49
C SER A 154 16.48 -49.01 -14.22
N LEU A 155 15.62 -49.98 -13.82
CA LEU A 155 14.23 -49.70 -13.41
C LEU A 155 14.19 -48.88 -12.11
N LYS A 156 15.05 -49.18 -11.12
CA LYS A 156 15.13 -48.43 -9.89
C LYS A 156 15.68 -47.00 -10.10
N GLU A 157 16.66 -46.87 -10.98
CA GLU A 157 17.15 -45.54 -11.40
C GLU A 157 16.09 -44.71 -12.04
N ARG A 158 15.29 -45.30 -12.94
CA ARG A 158 14.16 -44.61 -13.59
C ARG A 158 13.12 -44.18 -12.57
N GLU A 159 12.70 -45.08 -11.66
CA GLU A 159 11.78 -44.73 -10.56
C GLU A 159 12.32 -43.61 -9.68
N SER A 160 13.64 -43.63 -9.37
CA SER A 160 14.26 -42.58 -8.59
C SER A 160 14.25 -41.23 -9.33
N ALA A 161 14.48 -41.22 -10.64
CA ALA A 161 14.42 -40.00 -11.45
C ALA A 161 12.98 -39.47 -11.53
N GLU A 162 12.00 -40.36 -11.77
CA GLU A 162 10.59 -39.97 -11.80
C GLU A 162 10.13 -39.41 -10.44
N ALA A 163 10.56 -40.01 -9.32
CA ALA A 163 10.25 -39.52 -8.00
C ALA A 163 10.86 -38.13 -7.75
N GLN A 164 12.05 -37.88 -8.27
CA GLN A 164 12.68 -36.56 -8.16
C GLN A 164 11.96 -35.52 -9.01
N ASP A 165 11.59 -35.86 -10.23
CA ASP A 165 10.82 -34.97 -11.12
C ASP A 165 9.48 -34.56 -10.48
N ASP A 166 8.77 -35.52 -9.87
CA ASP A 166 7.53 -35.27 -9.13
C ASP A 166 7.76 -34.34 -7.93
N ILE A 167 8.84 -34.53 -7.20
CA ILE A 167 9.21 -33.66 -6.07
C ILE A 167 9.53 -32.24 -6.55
N ASP A 168 10.26 -32.12 -7.64
CA ASP A 168 10.60 -30.81 -8.22
C ASP A 168 9.34 -30.09 -8.71
N GLU A 169 8.38 -30.82 -9.29
CA GLU A 169 7.06 -30.28 -9.65
C GLU A 169 6.28 -29.80 -8.42
N LEU A 170 6.24 -30.57 -7.34
CA LEU A 170 5.60 -30.19 -6.08
C LEU A 170 6.22 -28.91 -5.50
N GLN A 171 7.54 -28.77 -5.55
CA GLN A 171 8.26 -27.58 -5.09
C GLN A 171 7.94 -26.36 -5.98
N ALA A 172 7.86 -26.55 -7.31
CA ALA A 172 7.51 -25.50 -8.24
C ALA A 172 6.06 -25.01 -8.01
N GLN A 173 5.10 -25.94 -7.83
CA GLN A 173 3.71 -25.63 -7.51
C GLN A 173 3.58 -24.89 -6.17
N TYR A 174 4.34 -25.32 -5.16
CA TYR A 174 4.41 -24.62 -3.88
C TYR A 174 4.92 -23.20 -4.05
N GLY A 175 6.01 -23.01 -4.80
CA GLY A 175 6.58 -21.68 -5.08
C GLY A 175 5.58 -20.75 -5.77
N ALA A 176 4.87 -21.24 -6.77
CA ALA A 176 3.83 -20.50 -7.48
C ALA A 176 2.66 -20.12 -6.56
N THR A 177 2.15 -21.08 -5.78
CA THR A 177 1.07 -20.85 -4.83
C THR A 177 1.48 -19.84 -3.75
N LEU A 178 2.69 -19.95 -3.22
CA LEU A 178 3.24 -19.02 -2.23
C LEU A 178 3.31 -17.60 -2.79
N ALA A 179 3.83 -17.45 -4.01
CA ALA A 179 3.93 -16.14 -4.67
C ALA A 179 2.53 -15.52 -4.90
N GLU A 180 1.56 -16.30 -5.35
CA GLU A 180 0.17 -15.86 -5.55
C GLU A 180 -0.47 -15.40 -4.23
N ARG A 181 -0.31 -16.18 -3.15
CA ARG A 181 -0.86 -15.84 -1.84
C ARG A 181 -0.25 -14.58 -1.25
N ILE A 182 1.07 -14.40 -1.39
CA ILE A 182 1.76 -13.17 -0.97
C ILE A 182 1.22 -11.98 -1.76
N ALA A 183 1.18 -12.07 -3.10
CA ALA A 183 0.70 -10.98 -3.95
C ALA A 183 -0.75 -10.58 -3.62
N THR A 184 -1.64 -11.56 -3.45
CA THR A 184 -3.04 -11.33 -3.09
C THR A 184 -3.16 -10.66 -1.72
N SER A 185 -2.37 -11.10 -0.73
CA SER A 185 -2.40 -10.52 0.60
C SER A 185 -1.90 -9.06 0.60
N LEU A 186 -0.80 -8.79 -0.10
CA LEU A 186 -0.25 -7.43 -0.23
C LEU A 186 -1.24 -6.50 -0.93
N GLN A 187 -1.90 -6.98 -1.99
CA GLN A 187 -2.93 -6.22 -2.67
C GLN A 187 -4.14 -5.91 -1.76
N ALA A 188 -4.56 -6.88 -0.93
CA ALA A 188 -5.63 -6.66 0.03
C ALA A 188 -5.24 -5.63 1.10
N TYR A 189 -4.02 -5.68 1.62
CA TYR A 189 -3.52 -4.70 2.58
C TYR A 189 -3.40 -3.29 1.98
N GLU A 190 -2.97 -3.18 0.72
CA GLU A 190 -2.93 -1.90 0.02
C GLU A 190 -4.32 -1.29 -0.14
N GLN A 191 -5.32 -2.11 -0.50
CA GLN A 191 -6.71 -1.69 -0.57
C GLN A 191 -7.23 -1.20 0.80
N MET A 192 -6.93 -1.93 1.88
CA MET A 192 -7.30 -1.51 3.23
C MET A 192 -6.65 -0.17 3.60
N ARG A 193 -5.38 0.04 3.23
CA ARG A 193 -4.66 1.29 3.46
C ARG A 193 -5.32 2.46 2.74
N LEU A 194 -5.63 2.28 1.46
CA LEU A 194 -6.30 3.30 0.66
C LEU A 194 -7.68 3.65 1.22
N ASN A 195 -8.45 2.64 1.60
CA ASN A 195 -9.77 2.84 2.21
C ASN A 195 -9.67 3.60 3.55
N ALA A 196 -8.70 3.27 4.39
CA ALA A 196 -8.47 3.96 5.66
C ALA A 196 -8.04 5.42 5.44
N GLN A 197 -7.15 5.68 4.48
CA GLN A 197 -6.75 7.03 4.11
C GLN A 197 -7.95 7.84 3.61
N GLN A 198 -8.77 7.26 2.74
CA GLN A 198 -9.96 7.91 2.21
C GLN A 198 -10.98 8.22 3.32
N TYR A 199 -11.20 7.27 4.24
CA TYR A 199 -12.03 7.49 5.42
C TYR A 199 -11.49 8.63 6.29
N ASN A 200 -10.20 8.65 6.58
CA ASN A 200 -9.57 9.67 7.41
C ASN A 200 -9.68 11.07 6.78
N LEU A 201 -9.51 11.18 5.45
CA LEU A 201 -9.71 12.43 4.72
C LEU A 201 -11.16 12.90 4.78
N GLN A 202 -12.13 11.99 4.58
CA GLN A 202 -13.54 12.31 4.68
C GLN A 202 -13.95 12.74 6.09
N ALA A 203 -13.43 12.05 7.11
CA ALA A 203 -13.68 12.39 8.51
C ALA A 203 -13.13 13.77 8.87
N GLN A 204 -11.92 14.12 8.38
CA GLN A 204 -11.34 15.44 8.54
C GLN A 204 -12.18 16.52 7.84
N ALA A 205 -12.58 16.29 6.59
CA ALA A 205 -13.40 17.23 5.85
C ALA A 205 -14.78 17.45 6.52
N ALA A 206 -15.41 16.39 7.02
CA ALA A 206 -16.64 16.46 7.76
C ALA A 206 -16.50 17.26 9.07
N ALA A 207 -15.40 17.06 9.80
CA ALA A 207 -15.10 17.81 11.02
C ALA A 207 -14.88 19.30 10.73
N GLN A 208 -14.14 19.64 9.68
CA GLN A 208 -13.95 21.01 9.22
C GLN A 208 -15.28 21.67 8.86
N GLN A 209 -16.13 20.99 8.10
CA GLN A 209 -17.45 21.49 7.73
C GLN A 209 -18.35 21.70 8.96
N ALA A 210 -18.33 20.76 9.91
CA ALA A 210 -19.07 20.90 11.16
C ALA A 210 -18.58 22.09 11.98
N ALA A 211 -17.24 22.29 12.08
CA ALA A 211 -16.66 23.42 12.76
C ALA A 211 -17.03 24.75 12.11
N LEU A 212 -17.03 24.82 10.77
CA LEU A 212 -17.45 26.01 10.02
C LEU A 212 -18.93 26.33 10.26
N ASN A 213 -19.81 25.33 10.23
CA ASN A 213 -21.24 25.51 10.47
C ASN A 213 -21.51 26.03 11.90
N LEU A 214 -20.85 25.43 12.91
CA LEU A 214 -20.98 25.87 14.30
C LEU A 214 -20.42 27.28 14.53
N ALA A 215 -19.25 27.60 13.97
CA ALA A 215 -18.66 28.93 14.05
C ALA A 215 -19.51 29.98 13.34
N GLY A 216 -20.10 29.62 12.19
CA GLY A 216 -21.02 30.49 11.43
C GLY A 216 -22.30 30.81 12.18
N SER A 217 -22.93 29.81 12.79
CA SER A 217 -24.13 30.00 13.61
C SER A 217 -23.84 30.87 14.84
N TRP A 218 -22.75 30.56 15.55
CA TRP A 218 -22.33 31.37 16.71
C TRP A 218 -22.05 32.84 16.33
N TYR A 219 -21.35 33.06 15.22
CA TYR A 219 -21.02 34.41 14.76
C TYR A 219 -22.27 35.18 14.35
N SER A 220 -23.24 34.52 13.72
CA SER A 220 -24.55 35.12 13.38
C SER A 220 -25.30 35.58 14.64
N ASP A 221 -25.35 34.71 15.68
CA ASP A 221 -25.99 35.02 16.95
C ASP A 221 -25.27 36.16 17.69
N TYR A 222 -23.93 36.18 17.65
CA TYR A 222 -23.14 37.25 18.23
C TYR A 222 -23.42 38.60 17.57
N VAL A 223 -23.49 38.67 16.24
CA VAL A 223 -23.81 39.91 15.51
C VAL A 223 -25.23 40.35 15.78
N ALA A 224 -26.20 39.44 15.89
CA ALA A 224 -27.56 39.74 16.22
C ALA A 224 -27.76 40.35 17.61
N GLN A 225 -26.90 40.05 18.56
CA GLN A 225 -26.91 40.63 19.93
C GLN A 225 -26.25 41.99 20.01
N GLN A 226 -25.49 42.40 19.01
CA GLN A 226 -24.80 43.72 18.96
C GLN A 226 -25.64 44.79 18.28
N ASN A 227 -26.72 44.47 17.59
CA ASN A 227 -27.67 45.35 16.96
C ASN A 227 -28.95 45.50 17.78
#